data_f5d93892d0e66927d7d74b2a44a2ea82
#
_entry.id   f5d93892d0e66927d7d74b2a44a2ea82
#
_cell.length_a   1.000
_cell.length_b   1.000
_cell.length_c   1.000
_cell.angle_alpha   90.00
_cell.angle_beta   90.00
_cell.angle_gamma   90.00
#
_symmetry.space_group_name_H-M   'P 1'
#
loop_
_entity.id
_entity.type
_entity.pdbx_description
1 polymer ?
#
loop_
_entity_poly.entity_id
_entity_poly.type
_entity_poly.pdbx_seq_one_letter_code
_entity_poly.pdbx_strand_id
1 'polypeptide(L)'
;MFVRTRFQYGSLRLRKRERSTDVWEFRYYETSPVGKRIRQSVILGDQALYRTEADARKATQALLMRLNDEAPRAEMEAPTFGALLDRYIEHELPERHSTQRSHLSNIRKHIRPRWSEQPINRMKPIAMEQWLRDLPLAPKSKVHIRSLMHLVMKCAERWGVIEIGKNPVALVRVKNASKRLKRPQILEVAQFFELLKHLAEPYRTMVMVAQCTGLRISEILGLQWGDFDFEAHTFMVQRSVVSGRVDAVKTEYSKDYVPLDPRLEALLLEWRTFSAYSSDADWVFANPQTGKPFHQESLKKHQLHRVAELIGLPDGIGWHTFRHTYRSWLDETGAPMKVQQELMRHASIQTTMNIYGRAMNDSKRKANSQVVGLAFGETMESRREALSTTALQ
;
A
#
# COMPACT_ATOMS: atom_id res chain seq x y z
N MET A 1 -23.63 26.38 6.52
CA MET A 1 -24.87 27.17 6.49
C MET A 1 -25.98 26.32 5.87
N PHE A 2 -26.96 25.84 6.65
CA PHE A 2 -28.02 24.99 6.11
C PHE A 2 -29.04 25.88 5.36
N VAL A 3 -29.09 25.75 4.04
CA VAL A 3 -30.14 26.37 3.25
C VAL A 3 -31.43 25.53 3.44
N ARG A 4 -32.38 26.03 4.21
CA ARG A 4 -33.74 25.44 4.30
C ARG A 4 -34.39 25.51 2.93
N THR A 5 -34.48 24.41 2.20
CA THR A 5 -35.44 24.27 1.10
C THR A 5 -36.84 24.39 1.68
N ARG A 6 -37.60 25.41 1.29
CA ARG A 6 -38.97 25.53 1.72
C ARG A 6 -39.78 24.42 1.08
N PHE A 7 -40.24 23.49 1.91
CA PHE A 7 -41.25 22.51 1.51
C PHE A 7 -42.48 23.24 0.99
N GLN A 8 -42.93 22.91 -0.22
CA GLN A 8 -44.14 23.55 -0.75
C GLN A 8 -45.35 22.64 -0.57
N TYR A 9 -46.45 23.26 -0.12
CA TYR A 9 -47.73 22.58 0.07
C TYR A 9 -48.65 22.77 -1.12
N GLY A 10 -48.34 23.69 -2.03
CA GLY A 10 -49.19 24.10 -3.11
C GLY A 10 -50.50 24.80 -2.61
N SER A 11 -51.35 25.20 -3.52
CA SER A 11 -52.68 25.70 -3.19
C SER A 11 -53.72 25.05 -4.10
N LEU A 12 -54.80 24.57 -3.49
CA LEU A 12 -55.91 23.95 -4.17
C LEU A 12 -57.07 24.91 -4.20
N ARG A 13 -57.75 25.04 -5.33
CA ARG A 13 -58.98 25.86 -5.45
C ARG A 13 -59.97 25.18 -6.37
N LEU A 14 -61.29 25.38 -6.09
CA LEU A 14 -62.38 25.04 -7.01
C LEU A 14 -62.53 26.19 -8.00
N ARG A 15 -62.34 25.88 -9.29
CA ARG A 15 -62.50 26.85 -10.38
C ARG A 15 -63.85 26.64 -11.01
N LYS A 16 -64.70 27.67 -10.88
CA LYS A 16 -66.08 27.71 -11.48
C LYS A 16 -66.01 27.84 -13.01
N ARG A 17 -66.83 27.10 -13.70
CA ARG A 17 -66.94 27.11 -15.15
C ARG A 17 -68.39 27.44 -15.54
N GLU A 18 -68.64 28.33 -16.51
CA GLU A 18 -69.96 28.80 -16.89
C GLU A 18 -70.79 27.77 -17.71
N ARG A 19 -70.09 26.81 -18.39
CA ARG A 19 -70.74 25.86 -19.31
C ARG A 19 -70.39 24.38 -19.03
N SER A 20 -69.76 24.05 -17.90
CA SER A 20 -69.34 22.70 -17.52
C SER A 20 -69.20 22.59 -16.00
N THR A 21 -69.05 21.37 -15.47
CA THR A 21 -68.85 21.13 -14.04
C THR A 21 -67.57 21.85 -13.54
N ASP A 22 -67.66 22.39 -12.32
CA ASP A 22 -66.53 23.02 -11.63
C ASP A 22 -65.37 22.05 -11.49
N VAL A 23 -64.14 22.56 -11.57
CA VAL A 23 -62.92 21.73 -11.56
C VAL A 23 -61.93 22.12 -10.45
N TRP A 24 -61.29 21.14 -9.88
CA TRP A 24 -60.20 21.37 -8.93
C TRP A 24 -58.93 21.73 -9.67
N GLU A 25 -58.35 22.91 -9.37
CA GLU A 25 -57.08 23.39 -9.89
C GLU A 25 -56.08 23.45 -8.76
N PHE A 26 -54.97 22.73 -8.94
CA PHE A 26 -53.82 22.73 -8.01
C PHE A 26 -52.71 23.63 -8.56
N ARG A 27 -52.21 24.54 -7.73
CA ARG A 27 -51.19 25.51 -8.07
C ARG A 27 -49.95 25.25 -7.25
N TYR A 28 -48.79 25.21 -7.92
CA TYR A 28 -47.49 24.96 -7.31
C TYR A 28 -46.43 25.80 -8.00
N TYR A 29 -45.19 25.74 -7.49
CA TYR A 29 -44.06 26.39 -8.11
C TYR A 29 -43.07 25.33 -8.60
N GLU A 30 -42.57 25.51 -9.80
CA GLU A 30 -41.52 24.73 -10.40
C GLU A 30 -40.29 25.63 -10.58
N THR A 31 -39.08 25.07 -10.37
CA THR A 31 -37.84 25.81 -10.56
C THR A 31 -37.31 25.53 -11.95
N SER A 32 -37.18 26.56 -12.79
CA SER A 32 -36.63 26.42 -14.13
C SER A 32 -35.14 26.00 -14.06
N PRO A 33 -34.56 25.45 -15.15
CA PRO A 33 -33.15 25.13 -15.24
C PRO A 33 -32.20 26.31 -14.93
N VAL A 34 -32.72 27.54 -15.02
CA VAL A 34 -31.98 28.79 -14.71
C VAL A 34 -32.19 29.26 -13.26
N GLY A 35 -32.80 28.42 -12.41
CA GLY A 35 -33.04 28.74 -11.00
C GLY A 35 -34.22 29.69 -10.69
N LYS A 36 -35.03 30.11 -11.69
CA LYS A 36 -36.18 31.01 -11.49
C LYS A 36 -37.42 30.22 -11.11
N ARG A 37 -38.12 30.65 -10.06
CA ARG A 37 -39.42 30.05 -9.64
C ARG A 37 -40.52 30.49 -10.59
N ILE A 38 -41.17 29.52 -11.23
CA ILE A 38 -42.30 29.73 -12.15
C ILE A 38 -43.53 29.11 -11.49
N ARG A 39 -44.64 29.86 -11.49
CA ARG A 39 -45.89 29.36 -11.00
C ARG A 39 -46.57 28.49 -12.05
N GLN A 40 -46.87 27.26 -11.67
CA GLN A 40 -47.58 26.27 -12.51
C GLN A 40 -48.95 25.96 -11.94
N SER A 41 -49.85 25.48 -12.79
CA SER A 41 -51.15 24.96 -12.33
C SER A 41 -51.55 23.73 -13.14
N VAL A 42 -52.19 22.79 -12.48
CA VAL A 42 -52.71 21.57 -13.08
C VAL A 42 -54.15 21.36 -12.67
N ILE A 43 -55.02 20.98 -13.62
CA ILE A 43 -56.41 20.60 -13.35
C ILE A 43 -56.38 19.12 -12.94
N LEU A 44 -56.89 18.80 -11.75
CA LEU A 44 -56.94 17.45 -11.21
C LEU A 44 -58.15 16.65 -11.71
N GLY A 45 -59.28 17.30 -11.84
CA GLY A 45 -60.55 16.70 -12.25
C GLY A 45 -61.74 17.58 -11.87
N ASP A 46 -62.93 17.15 -12.18
CA ASP A 46 -64.14 17.85 -11.85
C ASP A 46 -64.63 17.56 -10.41
N GLN A 47 -65.62 18.34 -9.96
CA GLN A 47 -66.20 18.19 -8.63
C GLN A 47 -67.00 16.87 -8.46
N ALA A 48 -67.41 16.22 -9.55
CA ALA A 48 -68.08 14.93 -9.50
C ALA A 48 -67.09 13.80 -9.18
N LEU A 49 -65.80 13.90 -9.69
CA LEU A 49 -64.74 12.98 -9.41
C LEU A 49 -64.16 13.16 -7.99
N TYR A 50 -63.98 14.42 -7.57
CA TYR A 50 -63.46 14.78 -6.23
C TYR A 50 -64.51 15.64 -5.49
N ARG A 51 -65.34 14.96 -4.71
CA ARG A 51 -66.50 15.64 -4.03
C ARG A 51 -66.09 16.62 -2.95
N THR A 52 -64.92 16.36 -2.32
CA THR A 52 -64.36 17.21 -1.24
C THR A 52 -63.01 17.74 -1.58
N GLU A 53 -62.58 18.83 -0.94
CA GLU A 53 -61.23 19.35 -1.02
C GLU A 53 -60.20 18.31 -0.53
N ALA A 54 -60.55 17.50 0.47
CA ALA A 54 -59.73 16.46 1.02
C ALA A 54 -59.41 15.37 -0.03
N ASP A 55 -60.37 14.97 -0.85
CA ASP A 55 -60.18 13.99 -1.92
C ASP A 55 -59.28 14.55 -3.02
N ALA A 56 -59.52 15.78 -3.45
CA ALA A 56 -58.71 16.47 -4.42
C ALA A 56 -57.26 16.67 -3.89
N ARG A 57 -57.09 16.93 -2.59
CA ARG A 57 -55.76 17.07 -1.96
C ARG A 57 -55.02 15.75 -1.89
N LYS A 58 -55.67 14.61 -1.67
CA LYS A 58 -55.07 13.29 -1.77
C LYS A 58 -54.50 13.03 -3.16
N ALA A 59 -55.20 13.42 -4.22
CA ALA A 59 -54.72 13.26 -5.58
C ALA A 59 -53.46 14.09 -5.89
N THR A 60 -53.17 15.14 -5.12
CA THR A 60 -51.94 15.95 -5.28
C THR A 60 -50.72 15.37 -4.56
N GLN A 61 -50.91 14.38 -3.68
CA GLN A 61 -49.78 13.90 -2.83
C GLN A 61 -48.60 13.38 -3.63
N ALA A 62 -48.84 12.58 -4.66
CA ALA A 62 -47.77 12.04 -5.51
C ALA A 62 -46.99 13.15 -6.24
N LEU A 63 -47.69 14.17 -6.73
CA LEU A 63 -47.09 15.34 -7.37
C LEU A 63 -46.30 16.18 -6.36
N LEU A 64 -46.84 16.39 -5.16
CA LEU A 64 -46.15 17.12 -4.08
C LEU A 64 -44.92 16.41 -3.60
N MET A 65 -44.94 15.08 -3.44
CA MET A 65 -43.76 14.29 -3.12
C MET A 65 -42.67 14.48 -4.19
N ARG A 66 -43.01 14.30 -5.46
CA ARG A 66 -42.06 14.50 -6.56
C ARG A 66 -41.48 15.92 -6.56
N LEU A 67 -42.32 16.96 -6.45
CA LEU A 67 -41.89 18.36 -6.45
C LEU A 67 -41.00 18.74 -5.26
N ASN A 68 -41.21 18.10 -4.12
CA ASN A 68 -40.41 18.34 -2.92
C ASN A 68 -39.13 17.50 -2.89
N ASP A 69 -39.09 16.32 -3.56
CA ASP A 69 -37.92 15.51 -3.76
C ASP A 69 -37.03 16.05 -4.90
N GLU A 70 -37.69 16.54 -5.99
CA GLU A 70 -37.01 17.16 -7.13
C GLU A 70 -36.69 18.65 -6.90
N ALA A 71 -37.20 19.26 -5.81
CA ALA A 71 -36.76 20.61 -5.45
C ALA A 71 -35.21 20.58 -5.42
N PRO A 72 -34.50 21.36 -6.25
CA PRO A 72 -33.06 21.33 -6.24
C PRO A 72 -32.66 21.62 -4.80
N ARG A 73 -32.18 20.60 -4.11
CA ARG A 73 -31.26 20.84 -3.03
C ARG A 73 -30.26 21.76 -3.71
N ALA A 74 -30.24 23.06 -3.34
CA ALA A 74 -29.22 23.96 -3.85
C ALA A 74 -27.94 23.13 -3.84
N GLU A 75 -27.48 22.74 -5.02
CA GLU A 75 -26.24 21.99 -5.12
C GLU A 75 -25.22 22.96 -4.53
N MET A 76 -24.98 22.85 -3.23
CA MET A 76 -23.76 23.37 -2.67
C MET A 76 -22.72 22.71 -3.56
N GLU A 77 -22.03 23.52 -4.36
CA GLU A 77 -21.01 23.00 -5.27
C GLU A 77 -20.17 22.05 -4.45
N ALA A 78 -20.28 20.76 -4.78
CA ALA A 78 -19.55 19.75 -4.02
C ALA A 78 -18.08 20.14 -4.11
N PRO A 79 -17.33 20.12 -3.00
CA PRO A 79 -15.94 20.53 -3.03
C PRO A 79 -15.19 19.74 -4.10
N THR A 80 -14.21 20.39 -4.71
CA THR A 80 -13.36 19.72 -5.68
C THR A 80 -12.48 18.68 -5.00
N PHE A 81 -12.04 17.67 -5.72
CA PHE A 81 -11.10 16.69 -5.18
C PHE A 81 -9.76 17.33 -4.80
N GLY A 82 -9.37 18.42 -5.50
CA GLY A 82 -8.23 19.24 -5.15
C GLY A 82 -8.30 19.83 -3.74
N ALA A 83 -9.46 20.38 -3.37
CA ALA A 83 -9.69 20.90 -2.02
C ALA A 83 -9.59 19.79 -0.95
N LEU A 84 -10.07 18.57 -1.26
CA LEU A 84 -9.88 17.43 -0.35
C LEU A 84 -8.41 16.99 -0.25
N LEU A 85 -7.66 17.03 -1.36
CA LEU A 85 -6.22 16.74 -1.35
C LEU A 85 -5.46 17.76 -0.51
N ASP A 86 -5.80 19.05 -0.58
CA ASP A 86 -5.18 20.09 0.24
C ASP A 86 -5.43 19.85 1.72
N ARG A 87 -6.66 19.60 2.10
CA ARG A 87 -7.03 19.28 3.48
C ARG A 87 -6.36 17.99 3.98
N TYR A 88 -6.24 16.96 3.09
CA TYR A 88 -5.52 15.73 3.41
C TYR A 88 -4.03 16.00 3.66
N ILE A 89 -3.40 16.83 2.83
CA ILE A 89 -2.00 17.19 2.97
C ILE A 89 -1.76 17.96 4.28
N GLU A 90 -2.69 18.81 4.68
CA GLU A 90 -2.57 19.64 5.88
C GLU A 90 -2.77 18.83 7.17
N HIS A 91 -3.73 17.88 7.20
CA HIS A 91 -4.17 17.27 8.45
C HIS A 91 -3.96 15.76 8.57
N GLU A 92 -3.73 15.06 7.47
CA GLU A 92 -3.80 13.59 7.44
C GLU A 92 -2.56 12.92 6.83
N LEU A 93 -1.54 13.71 6.45
CA LEU A 93 -0.30 13.12 5.95
C LEU A 93 0.34 12.23 7.03
N PRO A 94 0.76 11.00 6.66
CA PRO A 94 1.46 10.14 7.60
C PRO A 94 2.71 10.81 8.16
N GLU A 95 3.00 10.61 9.43
CA GLU A 95 4.22 11.11 10.08
C GLU A 95 5.50 10.56 9.41
N ARG A 96 5.42 9.31 8.95
CA ARG A 96 6.56 8.63 8.34
C ARG A 96 6.96 9.28 7.02
N HIS A 97 8.13 9.90 6.99
CA HIS A 97 8.68 10.66 5.85
C HIS A 97 8.64 9.89 4.50
N SER A 98 9.02 8.61 4.49
CA SER A 98 9.01 7.81 3.24
C SER A 98 7.60 7.62 2.66
N THR A 99 6.59 7.45 3.52
CA THR A 99 5.18 7.34 3.10
C THR A 99 4.65 8.70 2.66
N GLN A 100 4.94 9.75 3.43
CA GLN A 100 4.60 11.15 3.09
C GLN A 100 5.13 11.51 1.70
N ARG A 101 6.42 11.27 1.44
CA ARG A 101 7.07 11.54 0.15
C ARG A 101 6.39 10.78 -1.00
N SER A 102 6.02 9.53 -0.78
CA SER A 102 5.28 8.71 -1.77
C SER A 102 3.90 9.28 -2.06
N HIS A 103 3.13 9.67 -1.01
CA HIS A 103 1.82 10.28 -1.17
C HIS A 103 1.91 11.59 -1.93
N LEU A 104 2.79 12.51 -1.51
CA LEU A 104 3.00 13.80 -2.18
C LEU A 104 3.44 13.65 -3.64
N SER A 105 4.33 12.68 -3.93
CA SER A 105 4.76 12.39 -5.29
C SER A 105 3.59 11.91 -6.17
N ASN A 106 2.78 10.96 -5.67
CA ASN A 106 1.62 10.44 -6.40
C ASN A 106 0.54 11.53 -6.60
N ILE A 107 0.28 12.34 -5.58
CA ILE A 107 -0.65 13.47 -5.68
C ILE A 107 -0.19 14.42 -6.78
N ARG A 108 1.06 14.90 -6.69
CA ARG A 108 1.60 15.91 -7.60
C ARG A 108 1.70 15.41 -9.04
N LYS A 109 2.23 14.19 -9.25
CA LYS A 109 2.56 13.69 -10.59
C LYS A 109 1.37 13.10 -11.33
N HIS A 110 0.41 12.49 -10.61
CA HIS A 110 -0.63 11.68 -11.23
C HIS A 110 -2.04 12.15 -10.90
N ILE A 111 -2.35 12.45 -9.63
CA ILE A 111 -3.73 12.68 -9.20
C ILE A 111 -4.17 14.12 -9.51
N ARG A 112 -3.43 15.13 -9.06
CA ARG A 112 -3.78 16.54 -9.27
C ARG A 112 -3.97 16.92 -10.73
N PRO A 113 -3.08 16.55 -11.67
CA PRO A 113 -3.22 16.98 -13.07
C PRO A 113 -4.53 16.54 -13.72
N ARG A 114 -5.16 15.48 -13.21
CA ARG A 114 -6.40 14.95 -13.81
C ARG A 114 -7.65 15.21 -12.96
N TRP A 115 -7.52 15.24 -11.63
CA TRP A 115 -8.69 15.19 -10.75
C TRP A 115 -8.87 16.41 -9.85
N SER A 116 -7.93 17.36 -9.82
CA SER A 116 -7.98 18.50 -8.91
C SER A 116 -9.26 19.31 -9.05
N GLU A 117 -9.65 19.63 -10.30
CA GLU A 117 -10.80 20.48 -10.60
C GLU A 117 -12.14 19.71 -10.63
N GLN A 118 -12.12 18.40 -10.41
CA GLN A 118 -13.35 17.60 -10.47
C GLN A 118 -14.14 17.71 -9.17
N PRO A 119 -15.42 18.12 -9.23
CA PRO A 119 -16.32 18.01 -8.09
C PRO A 119 -16.46 16.53 -7.67
N ILE A 120 -16.40 16.26 -6.37
CA ILE A 120 -16.37 14.87 -5.85
C ILE A 120 -17.63 14.07 -6.21
N ASN A 121 -18.79 14.74 -6.30
CA ASN A 121 -20.07 14.13 -6.71
C ASN A 121 -20.09 13.71 -8.19
N ARG A 122 -19.17 14.23 -9.01
CA ARG A 122 -19.01 13.88 -10.44
C ARG A 122 -17.92 12.83 -10.68
N MET A 123 -17.21 12.40 -9.67
CA MET A 123 -16.17 11.37 -9.78
C MET A 123 -16.78 9.98 -9.92
N LYS A 124 -16.85 9.47 -11.16
CA LYS A 124 -17.43 8.16 -11.47
C LYS A 124 -16.35 7.06 -11.46
N PRO A 125 -16.62 5.86 -10.87
CA PRO A 125 -15.66 4.75 -10.84
C PRO A 125 -15.11 4.38 -12.21
N ILE A 126 -15.96 4.31 -13.23
CA ILE A 126 -15.55 3.94 -14.59
C ILE A 126 -14.53 4.92 -15.20
N ALA A 127 -14.71 6.21 -14.98
CA ALA A 127 -13.77 7.23 -15.45
C ALA A 127 -12.39 7.11 -14.76
N MET A 128 -12.39 6.77 -13.46
CA MET A 128 -11.16 6.51 -12.72
C MET A 128 -10.46 5.23 -13.18
N GLU A 129 -11.21 4.17 -13.49
CA GLU A 129 -10.64 2.94 -14.05
C GLU A 129 -10.02 3.16 -15.43
N GLN A 130 -10.68 3.92 -16.31
CA GLN A 130 -10.13 4.29 -17.62
C GLN A 130 -8.83 5.07 -17.47
N TRP A 131 -8.85 6.13 -16.67
CA TRP A 131 -7.65 6.93 -16.41
C TRP A 131 -6.51 6.09 -15.83
N LEU A 132 -6.77 5.23 -14.82
CA LEU A 132 -5.73 4.34 -14.26
C LEU A 132 -5.21 3.37 -15.31
N ARG A 133 -6.03 2.91 -16.25
CA ARG A 133 -5.61 2.04 -17.35
C ARG A 133 -4.61 2.74 -18.26
N ASP A 134 -4.89 4.00 -18.60
CA ASP A 134 -4.11 4.79 -19.55
C ASP A 134 -2.78 5.31 -18.99
N LEU A 135 -2.60 5.30 -17.66
CA LEU A 135 -1.32 5.65 -17.05
C LEU A 135 -0.21 4.67 -17.49
N PRO A 136 0.97 5.17 -17.97
CA PRO A 136 2.11 4.33 -18.36
C PRO A 136 2.86 3.80 -17.11
N LEU A 137 2.14 3.09 -16.25
CA LEU A 137 2.67 2.58 -14.98
C LEU A 137 2.37 1.09 -14.81
N ALA A 138 3.22 0.42 -14.03
CA ALA A 138 2.99 -0.97 -13.62
C ALA A 138 1.68 -1.09 -12.81
N PRO A 139 0.94 -2.22 -12.92
CA PRO A 139 -0.33 -2.41 -12.21
C PRO A 139 -0.25 -2.15 -10.71
N LYS A 140 0.84 -2.54 -10.06
CA LYS A 140 1.05 -2.31 -8.63
C LYS A 140 1.14 -0.82 -8.28
N SER A 141 1.80 -0.01 -9.12
CA SER A 141 1.86 1.45 -8.94
C SER A 141 0.48 2.09 -9.10
N LYS A 142 -0.33 1.61 -10.06
CA LYS A 142 -1.72 2.04 -10.21
C LYS A 142 -2.58 1.71 -8.99
N VAL A 143 -2.35 0.55 -8.36
CA VAL A 143 -3.00 0.19 -7.08
C VAL A 143 -2.63 1.17 -5.97
N HIS A 144 -1.38 1.59 -5.87
CA HIS A 144 -0.97 2.57 -4.85
C HIS A 144 -1.66 3.92 -5.05
N ILE A 145 -1.76 4.39 -6.30
CA ILE A 145 -2.49 5.62 -6.64
C ILE A 145 -3.96 5.49 -6.28
N ARG A 146 -4.62 4.39 -6.68
CA ARG A 146 -6.02 4.10 -6.33
C ARG A 146 -6.22 4.05 -4.82
N SER A 147 -5.31 3.40 -4.08
CA SER A 147 -5.40 3.30 -2.62
C SER A 147 -5.26 4.66 -1.94
N LEU A 148 -4.42 5.55 -2.45
CA LEU A 148 -4.30 6.91 -1.94
C LEU A 148 -5.57 7.72 -2.20
N MET A 149 -6.14 7.66 -3.41
CA MET A 149 -7.43 8.31 -3.70
C MET A 149 -8.55 7.79 -2.79
N HIS A 150 -8.57 6.45 -2.56
CA HIS A 150 -9.54 5.83 -1.66
C HIS A 150 -9.38 6.34 -0.22
N LEU A 151 -8.14 6.49 0.26
CA LEU A 151 -7.83 7.02 1.59
C LEU A 151 -8.32 8.47 1.74
N VAL A 152 -8.05 9.34 0.76
CA VAL A 152 -8.53 10.73 0.76
C VAL A 152 -10.06 10.80 0.81
N MET A 153 -10.75 9.96 0.03
CA MET A 153 -12.20 9.87 0.07
C MET A 153 -12.72 9.30 1.40
N LYS A 154 -11.99 8.38 2.04
CA LYS A 154 -12.32 7.92 3.41
C LYS A 154 -12.18 9.04 4.44
N CYS A 155 -11.18 9.91 4.29
CA CYS A 155 -11.10 11.12 5.11
C CYS A 155 -12.30 12.04 4.86
N ALA A 156 -12.75 12.20 3.60
CA ALA A 156 -13.93 12.98 3.27
C ALA A 156 -15.23 12.43 3.90
N GLU A 157 -15.39 11.10 3.99
CA GLU A 157 -16.48 10.47 4.76
C GLU A 157 -16.38 10.84 6.25
N ARG A 158 -15.20 10.72 6.85
CA ARG A 158 -14.98 11.06 8.26
C ARG A 158 -15.19 12.55 8.57
N TRP A 159 -14.86 13.41 7.61
CA TRP A 159 -15.11 14.86 7.73
C TRP A 159 -16.56 15.27 7.46
N GLY A 160 -17.44 14.32 7.13
CA GLY A 160 -18.84 14.60 6.81
C GLY A 160 -19.07 15.32 5.47
N VAL A 161 -18.07 15.31 4.59
CA VAL A 161 -18.15 15.92 3.25
C VAL A 161 -18.94 15.04 2.29
N ILE A 162 -18.84 13.73 2.44
CA ILE A 162 -19.65 12.73 1.75
C ILE A 162 -20.28 11.76 2.76
N GLU A 163 -21.40 11.15 2.41
CA GLU A 163 -22.06 10.16 3.24
C GLU A 163 -21.20 8.90 3.40
N ILE A 164 -21.25 8.28 4.57
CA ILE A 164 -20.54 7.03 4.88
C ILE A 164 -20.97 5.94 3.90
N GLY A 165 -20.02 5.23 3.30
CA GLY A 165 -20.29 4.20 2.30
C GLY A 165 -20.46 4.72 0.87
N LYS A 166 -20.41 6.01 0.63
CA LYS A 166 -20.55 6.64 -0.70
C LYS A 166 -19.22 6.97 -1.37
N ASN A 167 -18.11 6.36 -0.92
CA ASN A 167 -16.80 6.52 -1.54
C ASN A 167 -16.75 5.86 -2.94
N PRO A 168 -16.73 6.63 -4.05
CA PRO A 168 -16.76 6.05 -5.39
C PRO A 168 -15.50 5.26 -5.73
N VAL A 169 -14.37 5.57 -5.09
CA VAL A 169 -13.10 4.88 -5.31
C VAL A 169 -13.12 3.44 -4.76
N ALA A 170 -14.04 3.13 -3.84
CA ALA A 170 -14.21 1.76 -3.32
C ALA A 170 -14.55 0.76 -4.44
N LEU A 171 -15.29 1.20 -5.45
CA LEU A 171 -15.74 0.39 -6.59
C LEU A 171 -14.69 0.28 -7.71
N VAL A 172 -13.64 1.10 -7.68
CA VAL A 172 -12.60 1.14 -8.72
C VAL A 172 -11.73 -0.11 -8.66
N ARG A 173 -11.57 -0.79 -9.80
CA ARG A 173 -10.73 -1.98 -9.95
C ARG A 173 -9.50 -1.69 -10.81
N VAL A 174 -8.37 -2.28 -10.43
CA VAL A 174 -7.14 -2.25 -11.23
C VAL A 174 -6.88 -3.64 -11.78
N LYS A 175 -6.91 -3.79 -13.10
CA LYS A 175 -6.64 -5.08 -13.76
C LYS A 175 -5.20 -5.53 -13.48
N ASN A 176 -5.00 -6.84 -13.34
CA ASN A 176 -3.70 -7.48 -13.08
C ASN A 176 -2.99 -6.99 -11.79
N ALA A 177 -3.72 -6.43 -10.84
CA ALA A 177 -3.19 -5.88 -9.60
C ALA A 177 -2.43 -6.92 -8.75
N SER A 178 -2.91 -8.15 -8.72
CA SER A 178 -2.34 -9.30 -8.01
C SER A 178 -1.29 -10.07 -8.80
N LYS A 179 -1.16 -9.82 -10.11
CA LYS A 179 -0.22 -10.54 -10.96
C LYS A 179 1.21 -10.12 -10.63
N ARG A 180 2.01 -11.06 -10.16
CA ARG A 180 3.44 -10.83 -9.92
C ARG A 180 4.17 -10.84 -11.27
N LEU A 181 4.61 -9.67 -11.73
CA LEU A 181 5.27 -9.51 -13.03
C LEU A 181 6.76 -9.88 -12.99
N LYS A 182 7.43 -9.69 -11.86
CA LYS A 182 8.86 -10.00 -11.70
C LYS A 182 9.06 -10.97 -10.55
N ARG A 183 9.84 -12.01 -10.77
CA ARG A 183 10.33 -12.89 -9.71
C ARG A 183 11.52 -12.22 -9.00
N PRO A 184 11.69 -12.43 -7.68
CA PRO A 184 12.91 -11.98 -7.01
C PRO A 184 14.12 -12.63 -7.64
N GLN A 185 15.18 -11.87 -7.79
CA GLN A 185 16.50 -12.40 -8.14
C GLN A 185 17.11 -13.04 -6.90
N ILE A 186 17.67 -14.24 -7.08
CA ILE A 186 18.37 -15.02 -6.06
C ILE A 186 19.74 -15.34 -6.66
N LEU A 187 20.80 -15.14 -5.91
CA LEU A 187 22.15 -15.46 -6.32
C LEU A 187 22.50 -16.90 -5.93
N GLU A 188 23.14 -17.59 -6.82
CA GLU A 188 23.86 -18.83 -6.50
C GLU A 188 25.13 -18.49 -5.70
N VAL A 189 25.61 -19.47 -4.93
CA VAL A 189 26.80 -19.28 -4.08
C VAL A 189 28.02 -18.81 -4.91
N ALA A 190 28.26 -19.41 -6.08
CA ALA A 190 29.34 -19.02 -6.98
C ALA A 190 29.19 -17.56 -7.48
N GLN A 191 27.97 -17.15 -7.84
CA GLN A 191 27.66 -15.77 -8.28
C GLN A 191 27.89 -14.76 -7.15
N PHE A 192 27.53 -15.12 -5.92
CA PHE A 192 27.73 -14.27 -4.75
C PHE A 192 29.23 -14.04 -4.49
N PHE A 193 30.05 -15.11 -4.52
CA PHE A 193 31.48 -14.96 -4.32
C PHE A 193 32.18 -14.21 -5.47
N GLU A 194 31.71 -14.40 -6.70
CA GLU A 194 32.24 -13.64 -7.83
C GLU A 194 31.92 -12.13 -7.68
N LEU A 195 30.70 -11.78 -7.26
CA LEU A 195 30.34 -10.39 -6.97
C LEU A 195 31.22 -9.78 -5.87
N LEU A 196 31.51 -10.51 -4.80
CA LEU A 196 32.36 -10.04 -3.70
C LEU A 196 33.82 -9.73 -4.13
N LYS A 197 34.38 -10.48 -5.06
CA LYS A 197 35.77 -10.23 -5.57
C LYS A 197 35.91 -8.85 -6.20
N HIS A 198 34.87 -8.34 -6.80
CA HIS A 198 34.86 -7.06 -7.51
C HIS A 198 34.36 -5.86 -6.68
N LEU A 199 34.03 -6.09 -5.41
CA LEU A 199 33.60 -5.01 -4.50
C LEU A 199 34.76 -4.57 -3.60
N ALA A 200 35.02 -3.27 -3.59
CA ALA A 200 35.93 -2.64 -2.63
C ALA A 200 35.24 -2.42 -1.27
N GLU A 201 36.02 -2.19 -0.22
CA GLU A 201 35.49 -1.74 1.07
C GLU A 201 34.96 -0.28 0.98
N PRO A 202 33.93 0.03 1.71
CA PRO A 202 33.16 -0.78 2.67
C PRO A 202 32.05 -1.63 2.03
N TYR A 203 31.90 -1.60 0.72
CA TYR A 203 30.75 -2.21 0.01
C TYR A 203 30.77 -3.74 0.10
N ARG A 204 31.95 -4.32 0.09
CA ARG A 204 32.15 -5.76 0.27
C ARG A 204 31.62 -6.21 1.63
N THR A 205 32.04 -5.56 2.71
CA THR A 205 31.58 -5.85 4.07
C THR A 205 30.08 -5.58 4.22
N MET A 206 29.54 -4.50 3.63
CA MET A 206 28.09 -4.24 3.61
C MET A 206 27.30 -5.39 2.95
N VAL A 207 27.80 -5.93 1.85
CA VAL A 207 27.16 -7.05 1.13
C VAL A 207 27.24 -8.33 1.96
N MET A 208 28.36 -8.59 2.63
CA MET A 208 28.48 -9.71 3.57
C MET A 208 27.48 -9.61 4.71
N VAL A 209 27.35 -8.45 5.34
CA VAL A 209 26.32 -8.21 6.37
C VAL A 209 24.92 -8.44 5.81
N ALA A 210 24.61 -7.89 4.63
CA ALA A 210 23.29 -8.07 4.00
C ALA A 210 22.98 -9.55 3.73
N GLN A 211 23.96 -10.33 3.26
CA GLN A 211 23.79 -11.74 2.92
C GLN A 211 23.71 -12.63 4.16
N CYS A 212 24.53 -12.37 5.18
CA CYS A 212 24.60 -13.22 6.37
C CYS A 212 23.48 -12.95 7.39
N THR A 213 22.83 -11.77 7.35
CA THR A 213 21.82 -11.38 8.32
C THR A 213 20.43 -11.18 7.70
N GLY A 214 20.34 -11.05 6.37
CA GLY A 214 19.11 -10.73 5.67
C GLY A 214 18.55 -9.33 6.00
N LEU A 215 19.33 -8.43 6.59
CA LEU A 215 18.94 -7.06 6.92
C LEU A 215 18.49 -6.27 5.68
N ARG A 216 17.56 -5.32 5.88
CA ARG A 216 17.27 -4.32 4.85
C ARG A 216 18.39 -3.30 4.77
N ILE A 217 18.70 -2.80 3.57
CA ILE A 217 19.76 -1.79 3.41
C ILE A 217 19.58 -0.58 4.35
N SER A 218 18.34 -0.13 4.58
CA SER A 218 18.06 0.96 5.51
C SER A 218 18.42 0.63 6.95
N GLU A 219 18.36 -0.63 7.35
CA GLU A 219 18.75 -1.14 8.66
C GLU A 219 20.27 -1.26 8.75
N ILE A 220 20.93 -1.77 7.70
CA ILE A 220 22.41 -1.83 7.60
C ILE A 220 23.02 -0.44 7.72
N LEU A 221 22.47 0.53 7.00
CA LEU A 221 22.90 1.94 7.08
C LEU A 221 22.59 2.60 8.43
N GLY A 222 21.73 2.00 9.22
CA GLY A 222 21.35 2.45 10.56
C GLY A 222 22.17 1.81 11.69
N LEU A 223 23.09 0.88 11.38
CA LEU A 223 23.92 0.24 12.41
C LEU A 223 24.99 1.19 12.94
N GLN A 224 25.13 1.22 14.25
CA GLN A 224 26.25 1.85 14.97
C GLN A 224 27.06 0.78 15.68
N TRP A 225 28.33 1.07 15.98
CA TRP A 225 29.19 0.11 16.66
C TRP A 225 28.68 -0.27 18.05
N GLY A 226 28.05 0.65 18.76
CA GLY A 226 27.41 0.38 20.06
C GLY A 226 26.14 -0.46 19.99
N ASP A 227 25.67 -0.86 18.80
CA ASP A 227 24.57 -1.82 18.69
C ASP A 227 25.01 -3.28 18.87
N PHE A 228 26.33 -3.55 18.84
CA PHE A 228 26.91 -4.88 18.90
C PHE A 228 27.34 -5.24 20.31
N ASP A 229 26.92 -6.41 20.75
CA ASP A 229 27.42 -7.10 21.92
C ASP A 229 28.27 -8.26 21.43
N PHE A 230 29.59 -8.02 21.39
CA PHE A 230 30.56 -9.01 20.90
C PHE A 230 30.81 -10.13 21.93
N GLU A 231 30.51 -9.93 23.21
CA GLU A 231 30.60 -10.98 24.24
C GLU A 231 29.41 -11.95 24.13
N ALA A 232 28.22 -11.42 23.91
CA ALA A 232 27.02 -12.22 23.73
C ALA A 232 26.82 -12.73 22.29
N HIS A 233 27.71 -12.36 21.33
CA HIS A 233 27.60 -12.68 19.91
C HIS A 233 26.24 -12.29 19.32
N THR A 234 25.77 -11.07 19.61
CA THR A 234 24.51 -10.52 19.12
C THR A 234 24.65 -9.05 18.75
N PHE A 235 23.68 -8.54 18.00
CA PHE A 235 23.52 -7.11 17.80
C PHE A 235 22.05 -6.73 17.69
N MET A 236 21.75 -5.47 17.99
CA MET A 236 20.38 -4.96 17.97
C MET A 236 20.15 -4.01 16.81
N VAL A 237 19.05 -4.19 16.07
CA VAL A 237 18.65 -3.27 15.01
C VAL A 237 17.65 -2.26 15.57
N GLN A 238 18.11 -1.07 15.92
CA GLN A 238 17.32 -0.06 16.62
C GLN A 238 16.76 1.01 15.68
N ARG A 239 17.42 1.27 14.55
CA ARG A 239 17.13 2.37 13.65
C ARG A 239 17.25 2.01 12.19
N SER A 240 16.70 2.84 11.32
CA SER A 240 16.82 2.71 9.87
C SER A 240 17.13 4.07 9.24
N VAL A 241 17.96 4.07 8.21
CA VAL A 241 18.31 5.28 7.46
C VAL A 241 17.68 5.25 6.08
N VAL A 242 16.80 6.22 5.79
CA VAL A 242 16.14 6.36 4.49
C VAL A 242 16.33 7.77 3.97
N SER A 243 16.95 7.90 2.79
CA SER A 243 17.24 9.21 2.18
C SER A 243 17.99 10.18 3.10
N GLY A 244 18.94 9.67 3.90
CA GLY A 244 19.76 10.46 4.83
C GLY A 244 19.06 10.82 6.14
N ARG A 245 17.82 10.38 6.37
CA ARG A 245 17.11 10.55 7.64
C ARG A 245 17.16 9.27 8.46
N VAL A 246 17.37 9.44 9.75
CA VAL A 246 17.33 8.37 10.74
C VAL A 246 15.91 8.28 11.29
N ASP A 247 15.27 7.15 11.09
CA ASP A 247 13.95 6.84 11.65
C ASP A 247 14.08 5.63 12.57
N ALA A 248 13.19 5.51 13.55
CA ALA A 248 13.03 4.28 14.30
C ALA A 248 12.63 3.13 13.35
N VAL A 249 12.98 1.89 13.70
CA VAL A 249 12.58 0.73 12.90
C VAL A 249 11.06 0.61 12.78
N LYS A 250 10.60 0.01 11.69
CA LYS A 250 9.21 0.05 11.23
C LYS A 250 8.20 -0.63 12.16
N THR A 251 8.63 -1.58 12.99
CA THR A 251 7.78 -2.36 13.90
C THR A 251 8.57 -2.74 15.14
N GLU A 252 7.89 -2.99 16.27
CA GLU A 252 8.52 -3.53 17.51
C GLU A 252 9.25 -4.84 17.23
N TYR A 253 8.71 -5.70 16.35
CA TYR A 253 9.40 -6.92 15.86
C TYR A 253 10.72 -6.67 15.14
N SER A 254 11.05 -5.42 14.83
CA SER A 254 12.33 -5.05 14.22
C SER A 254 13.39 -4.63 15.24
N LYS A 255 13.03 -4.52 16.52
CA LYS A 255 13.95 -4.25 17.65
C LYS A 255 14.49 -5.54 18.28
N ASP A 256 14.60 -6.60 17.51
CA ASP A 256 15.08 -7.89 18.02
C ASP A 256 16.59 -8.00 17.96
N TYR A 257 17.15 -8.78 18.88
CA TYR A 257 18.54 -9.21 18.80
C TYR A 257 18.71 -10.14 17.60
N VAL A 258 19.77 -9.87 16.85
CA VAL A 258 20.18 -10.69 15.72
C VAL A 258 21.43 -11.46 16.14
N PRO A 259 21.47 -12.79 15.97
CA PRO A 259 22.68 -13.57 16.26
C PRO A 259 23.79 -13.15 15.32
N LEU A 260 24.99 -13.00 15.84
CA LEU A 260 26.20 -12.65 15.13
C LEU A 260 27.11 -13.88 15.06
N ASP A 261 27.27 -14.43 13.84
CA ASP A 261 28.20 -15.55 13.62
C ASP A 261 29.63 -15.06 13.83
N PRO A 262 30.49 -15.82 14.54
CA PRO A 262 31.90 -15.42 14.82
C PRO A 262 32.72 -15.03 13.60
N ARG A 263 32.45 -15.62 12.42
CA ARG A 263 33.12 -15.25 11.16
C ARG A 263 32.70 -13.87 10.65
N LEU A 264 31.42 -13.53 10.79
CA LEU A 264 30.89 -12.20 10.45
C LEU A 264 31.39 -11.17 11.47
N GLU A 265 31.47 -11.54 12.73
CA GLU A 265 32.06 -10.73 13.80
C GLU A 265 33.50 -10.37 13.51
N ALA A 266 34.33 -11.36 13.20
CA ALA A 266 35.75 -11.14 12.85
C ALA A 266 35.90 -10.16 11.66
N LEU A 267 35.07 -10.33 10.63
CA LEU A 267 35.02 -9.41 9.46
C LEU A 267 34.62 -7.98 9.87
N LEU A 268 33.67 -7.83 10.76
CA LEU A 268 33.23 -6.50 11.24
C LEU A 268 34.28 -5.84 12.12
N LEU A 269 34.95 -6.59 12.99
CA LEU A 269 36.03 -6.09 13.82
C LEU A 269 37.25 -5.69 12.95
N GLU A 270 37.60 -6.47 11.93
CA GLU A 270 38.60 -6.09 10.94
C GLU A 270 38.20 -4.78 10.24
N TRP A 271 36.96 -4.67 9.74
CA TRP A 271 36.44 -3.43 9.15
C TRP A 271 36.53 -2.24 10.13
N ARG A 272 36.23 -2.46 11.42
CA ARG A 272 36.33 -1.42 12.45
C ARG A 272 37.73 -0.83 12.56
N THR A 273 38.77 -1.64 12.36
CA THR A 273 40.19 -1.17 12.41
C THR A 273 40.57 -0.29 11.22
N PHE A 274 39.93 -0.48 10.06
CA PHE A 274 40.16 0.32 8.84
C PHE A 274 39.24 1.54 8.73
N SER A 275 38.16 1.56 9.51
CA SER A 275 37.19 2.69 9.48
C SER A 275 37.74 3.90 10.22
N ALA A 276 37.61 5.09 9.62
CA ALA A 276 37.90 6.34 10.30
C ALA A 276 36.87 6.67 11.41
N TYR A 277 35.76 5.93 11.46
CA TYR A 277 34.64 6.08 12.38
C TYR A 277 34.45 4.78 13.14
N SER A 278 35.09 4.65 14.31
CA SER A 278 35.17 3.39 15.06
C SER A 278 34.64 3.44 16.49
N SER A 279 34.19 4.62 16.95
CA SER A 279 33.57 4.79 18.27
C SER A 279 32.18 4.17 18.31
N ASP A 280 31.68 3.83 19.48
CA ASP A 280 30.37 3.17 19.63
C ASP A 280 29.19 4.00 19.07
N ALA A 281 29.29 5.33 19.11
CA ALA A 281 28.29 6.24 18.52
C ALA A 281 28.42 6.40 17.00
N ASP A 282 29.51 5.91 16.40
CA ASP A 282 29.73 6.05 14.97
C ASP A 282 28.95 4.99 14.17
N TRP A 283 28.62 5.35 12.92
CA TRP A 283 27.98 4.46 12.00
C TRP A 283 28.96 3.40 11.49
N VAL A 284 28.58 2.14 11.53
CA VAL A 284 29.39 1.03 11.01
C VAL A 284 29.80 1.28 9.56
N PHE A 285 28.88 1.84 8.78
CA PHE A 285 29.09 2.21 7.38
C PHE A 285 28.92 3.72 7.17
N ALA A 286 29.84 4.48 7.74
CA ALA A 286 29.92 5.91 7.52
C ALA A 286 30.55 6.25 6.17
N ASN A 287 30.03 7.26 5.49
CA ASN A 287 30.72 7.84 4.34
C ASN A 287 32.03 8.52 4.82
N PRO A 288 33.19 8.13 4.29
CA PRO A 288 34.49 8.65 4.78
C PRO A 288 34.63 10.17 4.71
N GLN A 289 33.93 10.82 3.78
CA GLN A 289 34.00 12.27 3.58
C GLN A 289 33.10 13.06 4.52
N THR A 290 31.99 12.47 5.00
CA THR A 290 30.95 13.20 5.71
C THR A 290 30.65 12.70 7.11
N GLY A 291 31.13 11.50 7.47
CA GLY A 291 30.77 10.81 8.71
C GLY A 291 29.31 10.37 8.80
N LYS A 292 28.51 10.62 7.76
CA LYS A 292 27.09 10.27 7.72
C LYS A 292 26.86 8.94 6.99
N PRO A 293 25.72 8.27 7.22
CA PRO A 293 25.37 7.07 6.45
C PRO A 293 25.33 7.35 4.95
N PHE A 294 25.68 6.35 4.15
CA PHE A 294 25.58 6.44 2.69
C PHE A 294 24.14 6.62 2.20
N HIS A 295 23.99 7.20 1.01
CA HIS A 295 22.72 7.20 0.30
C HIS A 295 22.46 5.87 -0.42
N GLN A 296 21.38 5.19 -0.10
CA GLN A 296 21.02 3.88 -0.63
C GLN A 296 21.04 3.82 -2.17
N GLU A 297 20.49 4.83 -2.85
CA GLU A 297 20.40 4.85 -4.32
C GLU A 297 21.78 4.98 -4.98
N SER A 298 22.69 5.77 -4.37
CA SER A 298 24.07 5.91 -4.86
C SER A 298 24.82 4.58 -4.75
N LEU A 299 24.71 3.88 -3.62
CA LEU A 299 25.30 2.57 -3.41
C LEU A 299 24.83 1.55 -4.45
N LYS A 300 23.51 1.52 -4.72
CA LYS A 300 22.95 0.61 -5.70
C LYS A 300 23.47 0.91 -7.10
N LYS A 301 23.39 2.17 -7.54
CA LYS A 301 23.73 2.58 -8.91
C LYS A 301 25.24 2.46 -9.19
N HIS A 302 26.07 2.96 -8.29
CA HIS A 302 27.50 3.14 -8.54
C HIS A 302 28.35 1.96 -8.12
N GLN A 303 27.83 1.06 -7.28
CA GLN A 303 28.55 -0.12 -6.82
C GLN A 303 27.89 -1.41 -7.31
N LEU A 304 26.70 -1.76 -6.85
CA LEU A 304 26.11 -3.06 -7.16
C LEU A 304 25.77 -3.25 -8.63
N HIS A 305 25.14 -2.26 -9.28
CA HIS A 305 24.79 -2.40 -10.70
C HIS A 305 26.02 -2.50 -11.59
N ARG A 306 27.05 -1.69 -11.32
CA ARG A 306 28.30 -1.70 -12.09
C ARG A 306 29.00 -3.05 -12.01
N VAL A 307 29.10 -3.62 -10.79
CA VAL A 307 29.72 -4.93 -10.61
C VAL A 307 28.86 -6.04 -11.20
N ALA A 308 27.54 -6.00 -11.01
CA ALA A 308 26.62 -6.98 -11.58
C ALA A 308 26.71 -7.03 -13.11
N GLU A 309 26.78 -5.87 -13.75
CA GLU A 309 26.98 -5.73 -15.21
C GLU A 309 28.34 -6.31 -15.65
N LEU A 310 29.41 -5.97 -14.93
CA LEU A 310 30.75 -6.45 -15.20
C LEU A 310 30.87 -7.98 -15.23
N ILE A 311 30.18 -8.65 -14.30
CA ILE A 311 30.23 -10.12 -14.18
C ILE A 311 29.04 -10.83 -14.85
N GLY A 312 28.27 -10.12 -15.67
CA GLY A 312 27.19 -10.69 -16.47
C GLY A 312 25.98 -11.17 -15.65
N LEU A 313 25.74 -10.62 -14.48
CA LEU A 313 24.53 -10.94 -13.71
C LEU A 313 23.29 -10.29 -14.34
N PRO A 314 22.10 -10.91 -14.18
CA PRO A 314 20.86 -10.37 -14.71
C PRO A 314 20.54 -8.97 -14.16
N ASP A 315 19.88 -8.16 -14.98
CA ASP A 315 19.36 -6.86 -14.56
C ASP A 315 18.48 -6.97 -13.31
N GLY A 316 18.57 -5.96 -12.44
CA GLY A 316 17.71 -5.85 -11.27
C GLY A 316 18.34 -6.32 -9.96
N ILE A 317 19.64 -6.66 -9.97
CA ILE A 317 20.39 -6.90 -8.73
C ILE A 317 20.36 -5.64 -7.86
N GLY A 318 20.05 -5.81 -6.59
CA GLY A 318 20.00 -4.74 -5.61
C GLY A 318 20.03 -5.28 -4.18
N TRP A 319 19.98 -4.39 -3.21
CA TRP A 319 20.08 -4.77 -1.81
C TRP A 319 19.04 -5.80 -1.35
N HIS A 320 17.85 -5.79 -1.93
CA HIS A 320 16.83 -6.80 -1.63
C HIS A 320 17.15 -8.18 -2.22
N THR A 321 18.03 -8.25 -3.22
CA THR A 321 18.52 -9.52 -3.76
C THR A 321 19.23 -10.34 -2.69
N PHE A 322 20.09 -9.72 -1.89
CA PHE A 322 20.78 -10.43 -0.80
C PHE A 322 19.80 -10.95 0.25
N ARG A 323 18.81 -10.17 0.60
CA ARG A 323 17.77 -10.62 1.53
C ARG A 323 16.92 -11.77 0.95
N HIS A 324 16.64 -11.77 -0.35
CA HIS A 324 15.97 -12.88 -1.01
C HIS A 324 16.86 -14.11 -1.10
N THR A 325 18.13 -13.92 -1.37
CA THR A 325 19.16 -14.98 -1.41
C THR A 325 19.34 -15.60 -0.03
N TYR A 326 19.52 -14.78 1.02
CA TYR A 326 19.58 -15.25 2.41
C TYR A 326 18.38 -16.13 2.77
N ARG A 327 17.18 -15.68 2.43
CA ARG A 327 15.95 -16.44 2.64
C ARG A 327 15.97 -17.79 1.88
N SER A 328 16.45 -17.80 0.62
CA SER A 328 16.55 -19.02 -0.18
C SER A 328 17.56 -20.00 0.40
N TRP A 329 18.68 -19.50 0.86
CA TRP A 329 19.71 -20.33 1.51
C TRP A 329 19.23 -20.88 2.87
N LEU A 330 18.43 -20.12 3.64
CA LEU A 330 17.77 -20.67 4.83
C LEU A 330 16.81 -21.83 4.50
N ASP A 331 16.13 -21.78 3.36
CA ASP A 331 15.32 -22.93 2.89
C ASP A 331 16.18 -24.15 2.60
N GLU A 332 17.32 -23.96 1.96
CA GLU A 332 18.27 -25.03 1.62
C GLU A 332 18.86 -25.69 2.88
N THR A 333 19.06 -24.93 3.95
CA THR A 333 19.49 -25.49 5.25
C THR A 333 18.40 -26.29 5.97
N GLY A 334 17.14 -26.28 5.47
CA GLY A 334 16.03 -26.95 6.12
C GLY A 334 15.50 -26.23 7.36
N ALA A 335 15.87 -24.97 7.58
CA ALA A 335 15.42 -24.21 8.75
C ALA A 335 13.88 -24.13 8.82
N PRO A 336 13.25 -24.39 9.99
CA PRO A 336 11.80 -24.30 10.15
C PRO A 336 11.26 -22.91 9.79
N MET A 337 10.08 -22.86 9.18
CA MET A 337 9.45 -21.60 8.70
C MET A 337 9.35 -20.52 9.80
N LYS A 338 9.11 -20.93 11.03
CA LYS A 338 9.04 -20.00 12.16
C LYS A 338 10.41 -19.36 12.44
N VAL A 339 11.47 -20.16 12.42
CA VAL A 339 12.86 -19.67 12.58
C VAL A 339 13.22 -18.71 11.44
N GLN A 340 12.85 -19.05 10.19
CA GLN A 340 13.06 -18.17 9.06
C GLN A 340 12.29 -16.85 9.20
N GLN A 341 11.05 -16.88 9.68
CA GLN A 341 10.28 -15.67 9.95
C GLN A 341 10.97 -14.75 10.96
N GLU A 342 11.47 -15.33 12.03
CA GLU A 342 12.18 -14.60 13.09
C GLU A 342 13.49 -14.02 12.60
N LEU A 343 14.35 -14.82 11.97
CA LEU A 343 15.61 -14.34 11.38
C LEU A 343 15.40 -13.25 10.32
N MET A 344 14.36 -13.39 9.52
CA MET A 344 13.96 -12.37 8.55
C MET A 344 13.27 -11.16 9.19
N ARG A 345 12.89 -11.23 10.45
CA ARG A 345 12.11 -10.21 11.18
C ARG A 345 10.89 -9.74 10.39
N HIS A 346 10.13 -10.73 9.92
CA HIS A 346 8.86 -10.49 9.23
C HIS A 346 7.71 -10.48 10.23
N ALA A 347 6.96 -9.38 10.29
CA ALA A 347 5.77 -9.27 11.12
C ALA A 347 4.68 -10.30 10.77
N SER A 348 4.68 -10.83 9.53
CA SER A 348 3.72 -11.83 9.05
C SER A 348 4.44 -12.97 8.33
N ILE A 349 4.09 -14.20 8.69
CA ILE A 349 4.56 -15.42 8.04
C ILE A 349 4.21 -15.45 6.54
N GLN A 350 3.08 -14.82 6.17
CA GLN A 350 2.67 -14.67 4.77
C GLN A 350 3.75 -13.98 3.93
N THR A 351 4.47 -13.01 4.51
CA THR A 351 5.58 -12.33 3.83
C THR A 351 6.73 -13.29 3.54
N THR A 352 7.00 -14.21 4.46
CA THR A 352 8.01 -15.26 4.29
C THR A 352 7.55 -16.27 3.24
N MET A 353 6.29 -16.68 3.26
CA MET A 353 5.71 -17.65 2.33
C MET A 353 5.58 -17.14 0.89
N ASN A 354 5.29 -15.86 0.67
CA ASN A 354 5.04 -15.30 -0.67
C ASN A 354 6.26 -15.30 -1.62
N ILE A 355 7.44 -15.69 -1.13
CA ILE A 355 8.67 -15.78 -1.93
C ILE A 355 8.84 -17.18 -2.56
N TYR A 356 8.05 -18.16 -2.14
CA TYR A 356 8.12 -19.54 -2.63
C TYR A 356 7.69 -19.69 -4.09
N GLY A 357 8.61 -20.17 -4.94
CA GLY A 357 8.26 -20.49 -6.31
C GLY A 357 8.93 -21.73 -6.93
N ARG A 358 10.11 -22.17 -6.51
CA ARG A 358 10.80 -23.29 -7.16
C ARG A 358 11.46 -24.34 -6.26
N ALA A 359 11.96 -24.00 -5.10
CA ALA A 359 12.63 -24.97 -4.21
C ALA A 359 11.71 -26.05 -3.63
N MET A 360 10.37 -25.94 -3.86
CA MET A 360 9.39 -26.82 -3.23
C MET A 360 9.27 -28.21 -3.81
N ASN A 361 9.75 -28.50 -5.01
CA ASN A 361 9.51 -29.84 -5.59
C ASN A 361 10.35 -30.93 -4.91
N ASP A 362 11.64 -30.68 -4.70
CA ASP A 362 12.53 -31.64 -4.06
C ASP A 362 12.29 -31.70 -2.55
N SER A 363 12.07 -30.54 -1.90
CA SER A 363 11.68 -30.49 -0.49
C SER A 363 10.32 -31.14 -0.24
N LYS A 364 9.35 -30.99 -1.15
CA LYS A 364 8.05 -31.67 -1.07
C LYS A 364 8.20 -33.18 -1.23
N ARG A 365 9.01 -33.65 -2.20
CA ARG A 365 9.29 -35.06 -2.39
C ARG A 365 9.94 -35.63 -1.14
N LYS A 366 10.99 -34.97 -0.63
CA LYS A 366 11.70 -35.38 0.58
C LYS A 366 10.77 -35.45 1.81
N ALA A 367 9.97 -34.42 2.04
CA ALA A 367 8.99 -34.41 3.12
C ALA A 367 7.92 -35.49 2.96
N ASN A 368 7.39 -35.66 1.74
CA ASN A 368 6.40 -36.71 1.47
C ASN A 368 6.98 -38.11 1.65
N SER A 369 8.21 -38.34 1.16
CA SER A 369 8.93 -39.61 1.37
C SER A 369 9.15 -39.90 2.86
N GLN A 370 9.36 -38.87 3.67
CA GLN A 370 9.48 -39.02 5.11
C GLN A 370 8.17 -39.48 5.76
N VAL A 371 7.03 -38.90 5.36
CA VAL A 371 5.70 -39.31 5.84
C VAL A 371 5.37 -40.73 5.39
N VAL A 372 5.66 -41.04 4.13
CA VAL A 372 5.46 -42.40 3.57
C VAL A 372 6.30 -43.42 4.36
N GLY A 373 7.59 -43.11 4.63
CA GLY A 373 8.43 -43.99 5.42
C GLY A 373 7.87 -44.26 6.82
N LEU A 374 7.39 -43.22 7.49
CA LEU A 374 6.70 -43.39 8.78
C LEU A 374 5.44 -44.23 8.68
N ALA A 375 4.64 -44.06 7.62
CA ALA A 375 3.43 -44.85 7.37
C ALA A 375 3.71 -46.33 7.06
N PHE A 376 4.90 -46.65 6.50
CA PHE A 376 5.37 -48.00 6.26
C PHE A 376 6.19 -48.57 7.45
N GLY A 377 6.19 -47.88 8.60
CA GLY A 377 6.82 -48.39 9.82
C GLY A 377 8.35 -48.22 9.90
N GLU A 378 8.92 -47.41 9.04
CA GLU A 378 10.34 -47.03 9.16
C GLU A 378 10.55 -46.17 10.41
N THR A 379 11.22 -46.70 11.41
CA THR A 379 11.59 -45.93 12.61
C THR A 379 12.73 -44.95 12.31
N MET A 380 12.84 -43.85 13.10
CA MET A 380 13.93 -42.86 12.95
C MET A 380 15.33 -43.47 13.21
N GLU A 381 15.40 -44.57 13.91
CA GLU A 381 16.63 -45.32 14.18
C GLU A 381 17.13 -46.12 12.96
N SER A 382 16.24 -46.83 12.28
CA SER A 382 16.60 -47.55 11.04
C SER A 382 17.08 -46.67 9.91
N ARG A 383 16.66 -45.38 9.92
CA ARG A 383 17.15 -44.35 8.98
C ARG A 383 18.54 -43.83 9.31
N ARG A 384 18.92 -43.72 10.58
CA ARG A 384 20.26 -43.32 10.98
C ARG A 384 21.29 -44.39 10.59
N GLU A 385 20.94 -45.65 10.72
CA GLU A 385 21.77 -46.78 10.31
C GLU A 385 21.94 -46.82 8.76
N ALA A 386 20.88 -46.64 8.00
CA ALA A 386 20.95 -46.62 6.54
C ALA A 386 21.81 -45.44 5.98
N LEU A 387 21.72 -44.26 6.59
CA LEU A 387 22.55 -43.09 6.21
C LEU A 387 24.01 -43.22 6.62
N SER A 388 24.30 -43.88 7.73
CA SER A 388 25.70 -44.17 8.14
C SER A 388 26.37 -45.20 7.26
N THR A 389 25.62 -46.18 6.72
CA THR A 389 26.11 -47.21 5.81
C THR A 389 26.39 -46.69 4.41
N THR A 390 25.62 -45.69 3.94
CA THR A 390 25.78 -45.06 2.62
C THR A 390 26.94 -44.03 2.60
N ALA A 391 27.34 -43.51 3.74
CA ALA A 391 28.48 -42.58 3.87
C ALA A 391 29.85 -43.30 3.97
N LEU A 392 29.89 -44.61 3.99
CA LEU A 392 31.07 -45.45 4.08
C LEU A 392 31.40 -46.24 2.79
N GLN A 393 30.63 -46.01 1.71
CA GLN A 393 30.90 -46.43 0.34
C GLN A 393 31.23 -45.22 -0.55
#